data_8aebf67cd1405fc66045a424ed1ca99c
#
_entry.id   8aebf67cd1405fc66045a424ed1ca99c
#
_cell.length_a   1.000
_cell.length_b   1.000
_cell.length_c   1.000
_cell.angle_alpha   90.00
_cell.angle_beta   90.00
_cell.angle_gamma   90.00
#
_symmetry.space_group_name_H-M   'P 1'
#
loop_
_entity.id
_entity.type
_entity.pdbx_description
1 polymer ?
#
loop_
_entity_poly.entity_id
_entity_poly.type
_entity_poly.pdbx_seq_one_letter_code
_entity_poly.pdbx_strand_id
1 'polypeptide(L)'
;KNTNKFAAEKFEELLKKTLEEYHNRRATLSSAEATQTQKDTVDEIIRNATQQALDILSKLGEDKESFRKLGLTFEEKAFYDILMHMRDVHNFEYGTDRKVGSLIINDKCKALAKKVKELIDTQSCFADWLSNTNVRAKLNQDLWFLLDENGYPPEWSDDVFDQVLDQVENYKEHQSAPRLYSVNTDYYPFMVAEP
;
A
#
# COMPACT_ATOMS: atom_id res chain seq x y z
N LYS A 1 -0.58 8.81 -7.51
CA LYS A 1 0.25 7.61 -7.55
C LYS A 1 0.52 7.17 -6.12
N ASN A 2 0.42 5.88 -5.84
CA ASN A 2 0.63 5.34 -4.50
C ASN A 2 2.07 4.83 -4.39
N THR A 3 2.84 5.39 -3.45
CA THR A 3 4.22 4.98 -3.17
C THR A 3 4.30 3.70 -2.33
N ASN A 4 3.19 3.28 -1.75
CA ASN A 4 3.07 2.01 -1.04
C ASN A 4 2.45 0.97 -1.98
N LYS A 5 3.30 0.24 -2.71
CA LYS A 5 2.91 -0.80 -3.67
C LYS A 5 2.10 -1.91 -3.01
N PHE A 6 2.56 -2.39 -1.86
CA PHE A 6 1.89 -3.45 -1.12
C PHE A 6 0.45 -3.10 -0.72
N ALA A 7 0.23 -1.90 -0.17
CA ALA A 7 -1.11 -1.44 0.16
C ALA A 7 -2.00 -1.29 -1.09
N ALA A 8 -1.45 -0.79 -2.20
CA ALA A 8 -2.17 -0.64 -3.46
C ALA A 8 -2.63 -2.00 -4.01
N GLU A 9 -1.74 -2.99 -4.06
CA GLU A 9 -2.04 -4.34 -4.54
C GLU A 9 -3.11 -5.03 -3.69
N LYS A 10 -3.00 -4.93 -2.37
CA LYS A 10 -3.99 -5.47 -1.44
C LYS A 10 -5.41 -4.90 -1.68
N PHE A 11 -5.52 -3.60 -1.91
CA PHE A 11 -6.81 -2.97 -2.19
C PHE A 11 -7.32 -3.30 -3.60
N GLU A 12 -6.44 -3.41 -4.58
CA GLU A 12 -6.80 -3.84 -5.94
C GLU A 12 -7.35 -5.27 -5.94
N GLU A 13 -6.73 -6.19 -5.22
CA GLU A 13 -7.19 -7.57 -5.06
C GLU A 13 -8.57 -7.63 -4.41
N LEU A 14 -8.78 -6.86 -3.32
CA LEU A 14 -10.08 -6.76 -2.66
C LEU A 14 -11.16 -6.25 -3.61
N LEU A 15 -10.85 -5.23 -4.40
CA LEU A 15 -11.78 -4.65 -5.38
C LEU A 15 -12.11 -5.64 -6.49
N LYS A 16 -11.12 -6.33 -7.05
CA LYS A 16 -11.32 -7.37 -8.06
C LYS A 16 -12.24 -8.47 -7.56
N LYS A 17 -11.97 -9.00 -6.36
CA LYS A 17 -12.80 -10.03 -5.73
C LYS A 17 -14.26 -9.58 -5.57
N THR A 18 -14.48 -8.36 -5.10
CA THR A 18 -15.83 -7.78 -4.93
C THR A 18 -16.57 -7.66 -6.26
N LEU A 19 -15.88 -7.22 -7.32
CA LEU A 19 -16.43 -7.12 -8.67
C LEU A 19 -16.76 -8.48 -9.27
N GLU A 20 -15.89 -9.47 -9.10
CA GLU A 20 -16.13 -10.85 -9.55
C GLU A 20 -17.33 -11.47 -8.85
N GLU A 21 -17.47 -11.31 -7.55
CA GLU A 21 -18.64 -11.77 -6.80
C GLU A 21 -19.93 -11.12 -7.31
N TYR A 22 -19.90 -9.81 -7.59
CA TYR A 22 -21.03 -9.09 -8.15
C TYR A 22 -21.40 -9.62 -9.54
N HIS A 23 -20.42 -9.78 -10.44
CA HIS A 23 -20.66 -10.27 -11.81
C HIS A 23 -21.16 -11.70 -11.81
N ASN A 24 -20.61 -12.59 -10.98
CA ASN A 24 -21.05 -13.99 -10.90
C ASN A 24 -22.50 -14.09 -10.41
N ARG A 25 -22.87 -13.34 -9.39
CA ARG A 25 -24.25 -13.31 -8.87
C ARG A 25 -25.21 -12.72 -9.89
N ARG A 26 -24.83 -11.68 -10.62
CA ARG A 26 -25.65 -11.07 -11.67
C ARG A 26 -25.83 -12.02 -12.85
N ALA A 27 -24.80 -12.75 -13.27
CA ALA A 27 -24.88 -13.70 -14.37
C ALA A 27 -25.86 -14.85 -14.08
N THR A 28 -25.95 -15.32 -12.83
CA THR A 28 -26.90 -16.36 -12.43
C THR A 28 -28.35 -15.90 -12.49
N LEU A 29 -28.61 -14.60 -12.46
CA LEU A 29 -29.94 -14.00 -12.48
C LEU A 29 -30.43 -13.62 -13.89
N SER A 30 -29.53 -13.53 -14.87
CA SER A 30 -29.89 -13.06 -16.24
C SER A 30 -30.51 -14.14 -17.13
N SER A 31 -30.66 -15.38 -16.67
CA SER A 31 -31.05 -16.53 -17.47
C SER A 31 -32.51 -16.99 -17.31
N ALA A 32 -33.33 -16.25 -16.55
CA ALA A 32 -34.74 -16.59 -16.36
C ALA A 32 -35.64 -15.37 -16.33
N GLU A 33 -36.91 -15.51 -16.74
CA GLU A 33 -37.94 -14.47 -16.68
C GLU A 33 -38.02 -13.88 -15.25
N ALA A 34 -37.75 -12.58 -15.12
CA ALA A 34 -37.61 -11.89 -13.86
C ALA A 34 -38.90 -11.83 -13.06
N THR A 35 -39.05 -12.70 -12.08
CA THR A 35 -40.11 -12.63 -11.07
C THR A 35 -39.80 -11.53 -10.03
N GLN A 36 -40.78 -11.10 -9.23
CA GLN A 36 -40.60 -10.09 -8.18
C GLN A 36 -39.51 -10.49 -7.20
N THR A 37 -39.41 -11.78 -6.84
CA THR A 37 -38.36 -12.35 -5.98
C THR A 37 -36.98 -12.15 -6.56
N GLN A 38 -36.82 -12.14 -7.88
CA GLN A 38 -35.53 -11.92 -8.54
C GLN A 38 -35.11 -10.46 -8.52
N LYS A 39 -36.04 -9.51 -8.56
CA LYS A 39 -35.75 -8.09 -8.39
C LYS A 39 -35.27 -7.80 -6.98
N ASP A 40 -35.91 -8.37 -5.98
CA ASP A 40 -35.51 -8.23 -4.58
C ASP A 40 -34.07 -8.79 -4.36
N THR A 41 -33.74 -9.88 -5.07
CA THR A 41 -32.38 -10.46 -5.05
C THR A 41 -31.34 -9.55 -5.72
N VAL A 42 -31.69 -8.87 -6.84
CA VAL A 42 -30.79 -7.91 -7.49
C VAL A 42 -30.51 -6.71 -6.58
N ASP A 43 -31.53 -6.19 -5.92
CA ASP A 43 -31.37 -5.07 -4.98
C ASP A 43 -30.50 -5.45 -3.78
N GLU A 44 -30.60 -6.68 -3.30
CA GLU A 44 -29.72 -7.20 -2.24
C GLU A 44 -28.28 -7.33 -2.73
N ILE A 45 -28.03 -7.82 -3.94
CA ILE A 45 -26.69 -7.91 -4.53
C ILE A 45 -26.07 -6.53 -4.66
N ILE A 46 -26.82 -5.54 -5.17
CA ILE A 46 -26.35 -4.16 -5.31
C ILE A 46 -26.02 -3.57 -3.94
N ARG A 47 -26.88 -3.79 -2.95
CA ARG A 47 -26.66 -3.31 -1.58
C ARG A 47 -25.40 -3.91 -0.96
N ASN A 48 -25.20 -5.21 -1.10
CA ASN A 48 -24.03 -5.91 -0.59
C ASN A 48 -22.73 -5.43 -1.27
N ALA A 49 -22.74 -5.29 -2.61
CA ALA A 49 -21.60 -4.77 -3.36
C ALA A 49 -21.27 -3.32 -2.95
N THR A 50 -22.29 -2.49 -2.75
CA THR A 50 -22.12 -1.11 -2.29
C THR A 50 -21.54 -1.06 -0.88
N GLN A 51 -22.02 -1.90 0.04
CA GLN A 51 -21.47 -1.98 1.39
C GLN A 51 -20.01 -2.43 1.39
N GLN A 52 -19.66 -3.45 0.60
CA GLN A 52 -18.28 -3.90 0.47
C GLN A 52 -17.37 -2.81 -0.10
N ALA A 53 -17.84 -2.04 -1.08
CA ALA A 53 -17.09 -0.91 -1.63
C ALA A 53 -16.87 0.20 -0.57
N LEU A 54 -17.89 0.51 0.24
CA LEU A 54 -17.77 1.47 1.34
C LEU A 54 -16.79 0.98 2.42
N ASP A 55 -16.80 -0.31 2.75
CA ASP A 55 -15.87 -0.92 3.70
C ASP A 55 -14.41 -0.85 3.18
N ILE A 56 -14.20 -1.05 1.87
CA ILE A 56 -12.89 -0.88 1.24
C ILE A 56 -12.43 0.58 1.32
N LEU A 57 -13.30 1.54 1.03
CA LEU A 57 -12.99 2.96 1.13
C LEU A 57 -12.68 3.40 2.56
N SER A 58 -13.41 2.87 3.54
CA SER A 58 -13.14 3.12 4.96
C SER A 58 -11.77 2.59 5.36
N LYS A 59 -11.43 1.35 4.98
CA LYS A 59 -10.11 0.75 5.23
C LYS A 59 -8.98 1.53 4.57
N LEU A 60 -9.19 2.03 3.35
CA LEU A 60 -8.25 2.93 2.67
C LEU A 60 -8.02 4.23 3.43
N GLY A 61 -9.10 4.81 3.99
CA GLY A 61 -9.04 6.01 4.82
C GLY A 61 -8.25 5.76 6.11
N GLU A 62 -8.53 4.64 6.78
CA GLU A 62 -7.81 4.24 8.00
C GLU A 62 -6.33 3.97 7.72
N ASP A 63 -6.02 3.34 6.59
CA ASP A 63 -4.64 3.05 6.19
C ASP A 63 -3.85 4.34 5.94
N LYS A 64 -4.46 5.34 5.28
CA LYS A 64 -3.84 6.66 5.06
C LYS A 64 -3.51 7.42 6.35
N GLU A 65 -4.23 7.18 7.44
CA GLU A 65 -3.99 7.82 8.73
C GLU A 65 -3.13 6.97 9.68
N SER A 66 -2.95 5.69 9.36
CA SER A 66 -2.26 4.74 10.25
C SER A 66 -0.78 5.09 10.46
N PHE A 67 -0.11 5.70 9.46
CA PHE A 67 1.30 6.12 9.59
C PHE A 67 1.49 7.13 10.72
N ARG A 68 0.54 8.07 10.92
CA ARG A 68 0.60 9.05 12.01
C ARG A 68 0.49 8.39 13.37
N LYS A 69 -0.41 7.41 13.50
CA LYS A 69 -0.59 6.64 14.73
C LYS A 69 0.64 5.79 15.05
N LEU A 70 1.37 5.34 14.04
CA LEU A 70 2.64 4.63 14.17
C LEU A 70 3.82 5.57 14.48
N GLY A 71 3.67 6.89 14.30
CA GLY A 71 4.77 7.87 14.36
C GLY A 71 5.80 7.65 13.25
N LEU A 72 5.29 7.31 12.06
CA LEU A 72 6.04 7.14 10.82
C LEU A 72 5.63 8.21 9.83
N THR A 73 6.48 8.50 8.86
CA THR A 73 6.05 9.20 7.64
C THR A 73 5.26 8.25 6.74
N PHE A 74 4.59 8.77 5.73
CA PHE A 74 3.85 7.96 4.78
C PHE A 74 4.78 6.99 4.03
N GLU A 75 5.98 7.45 3.69
CA GLU A 75 7.01 6.67 3.01
C GLU A 75 7.59 5.58 3.93
N GLU A 76 7.91 5.90 5.17
CA GLU A 76 8.40 4.93 6.16
C GLU A 76 7.36 3.83 6.41
N LYS A 77 6.06 4.19 6.36
CA LYS A 77 4.99 3.20 6.49
C LYS A 77 4.98 2.20 5.34
N ALA A 78 5.28 2.62 4.10
CA ALA A 78 5.35 1.70 2.97
C ALA A 78 6.40 0.59 3.19
N PHE A 79 7.55 0.95 3.74
CA PHE A 79 8.59 -0.03 4.11
C PHE A 79 8.20 -0.85 5.34
N TYR A 80 7.55 -0.23 6.31
CA TYR A 80 7.03 -0.95 7.47
C TYR A 80 6.01 -2.03 7.07
N ASP A 81 5.09 -1.70 6.18
CA ASP A 81 4.04 -2.62 5.73
C ASP A 81 4.61 -3.84 5.02
N ILE A 82 5.61 -3.66 4.12
CA ILE A 82 6.24 -4.79 3.44
C ILE A 82 7.06 -5.66 4.41
N LEU A 83 7.79 -5.06 5.35
CA LEU A 83 8.52 -5.81 6.37
C LEU A 83 7.59 -6.65 7.25
N MET A 84 6.48 -6.07 7.72
CA MET A 84 5.48 -6.80 8.49
C MET A 84 4.84 -7.92 7.68
N HIS A 85 4.52 -7.66 6.40
CA HIS A 85 3.93 -8.65 5.51
C HIS A 85 4.86 -9.83 5.26
N MET A 86 6.14 -9.58 4.93
CA MET A 86 7.11 -10.65 4.70
C MET A 86 7.33 -11.51 5.94
N ARG A 87 7.40 -10.88 7.12
CA ARG A 87 7.46 -11.58 8.39
C ARG A 87 6.28 -12.55 8.56
N ASP A 88 5.07 -12.07 8.28
CA ASP A 88 3.85 -12.85 8.46
C ASP A 88 3.71 -13.97 7.41
N VAL A 89 4.05 -13.71 6.15
CA VAL A 89 4.00 -14.69 5.06
C VAL A 89 5.01 -15.83 5.27
N HIS A 90 6.24 -15.50 5.64
CA HIS A 90 7.31 -16.47 5.88
C HIS A 90 7.33 -17.00 7.32
N ASN A 91 6.39 -16.53 8.16
CA ASN A 91 6.16 -17.01 9.53
C ASN A 91 7.44 -17.03 10.39
N PHE A 92 8.22 -15.95 10.36
CA PHE A 92 9.39 -15.82 11.22
C PHE A 92 9.19 -14.75 12.31
N GLU A 93 9.90 -14.91 13.41
CA GLU A 93 9.86 -13.96 14.52
C GLU A 93 10.86 -12.81 14.29
N TYR A 94 10.39 -11.57 14.37
CA TYR A 94 11.23 -10.39 14.31
C TYR A 94 10.66 -9.27 15.18
N GLY A 95 11.29 -9.07 16.33
CA GLY A 95 10.79 -8.14 17.35
C GLY A 95 9.55 -8.66 18.07
N THR A 96 8.94 -7.80 18.88
CA THR A 96 7.75 -8.11 19.67
C THR A 96 6.59 -7.22 19.22
N ASP A 97 5.46 -7.84 18.99
CA ASP A 97 4.25 -7.14 18.61
C ASP A 97 3.54 -6.55 19.82
N ARG A 98 3.13 -5.30 19.71
CA ARG A 98 2.32 -4.59 20.70
C ARG A 98 1.02 -4.14 20.05
N LYS A 99 -0.09 -4.51 20.66
CA LYS A 99 -1.42 -4.11 20.18
C LYS A 99 -1.84 -2.77 20.81
N VAL A 100 -2.18 -1.79 19.97
CA VAL A 100 -2.71 -0.50 20.39
C VAL A 100 -4.01 -0.24 19.63
N GLY A 101 -5.15 -0.48 20.28
CA GLY A 101 -6.46 -0.48 19.62
C GLY A 101 -6.54 -1.57 18.55
N SER A 102 -6.82 -1.20 17.31
CA SER A 102 -6.85 -2.10 16.15
C SER A 102 -5.48 -2.31 15.49
N LEU A 103 -4.46 -1.53 15.88
CA LEU A 103 -3.13 -1.58 15.28
C LEU A 103 -2.22 -2.57 16.00
N ILE A 104 -1.48 -3.35 15.22
CA ILE A 104 -0.35 -4.14 15.68
C ILE A 104 0.90 -3.32 15.39
N ILE A 105 1.71 -3.06 16.41
CA ILE A 105 2.92 -2.26 16.32
C ILE A 105 4.11 -3.16 16.65
N ASN A 106 5.05 -3.23 15.72
CA ASN A 106 6.35 -3.86 15.91
C ASN A 106 7.44 -2.78 15.85
N ASP A 107 8.01 -2.46 17.00
CA ASP A 107 8.97 -1.37 17.10
C ASP A 107 10.30 -1.70 16.39
N LYS A 108 10.66 -2.98 16.25
CA LYS A 108 11.85 -3.42 15.51
C LYS A 108 11.68 -3.25 14.01
N CYS A 109 10.53 -3.70 13.45
CA CYS A 109 10.18 -3.45 12.04
C CYS A 109 10.08 -1.94 11.75
N LYS A 110 9.52 -1.17 12.68
CA LYS A 110 9.43 0.28 12.56
C LYS A 110 10.80 0.98 12.51
N ALA A 111 11.73 0.55 13.37
CA ALA A 111 13.11 1.06 13.34
C ALA A 111 13.82 0.69 12.04
N LEU A 112 13.63 -0.54 11.57
CA LEU A 112 14.21 -1.01 10.31
C LEU A 112 13.63 -0.25 9.11
N ALA A 113 12.33 -0.01 9.06
CA ALA A 113 11.68 0.78 7.99
C ALA A 113 12.25 2.20 7.87
N LYS A 114 12.56 2.84 9.00
CA LYS A 114 13.24 4.15 9.01
C LYS A 114 14.64 4.08 8.44
N LYS A 115 15.41 3.07 8.82
CA LYS A 115 16.77 2.86 8.29
C LYS A 115 16.77 2.59 6.79
N VAL A 116 15.82 1.78 6.30
CA VAL A 116 15.65 1.54 4.86
C VAL A 116 15.38 2.85 4.12
N LYS A 117 14.45 3.67 4.65
CA LYS A 117 14.17 4.98 4.06
C LYS A 117 15.40 5.90 4.06
N GLU A 118 16.12 5.98 5.17
CA GLU A 118 17.34 6.79 5.30
C GLU A 118 18.42 6.35 4.30
N LEU A 119 18.63 5.04 4.15
CA LEU A 119 19.52 4.49 3.14
C LEU A 119 19.14 4.98 1.75
N ILE A 120 17.87 4.86 1.39
CA ILE A 120 17.35 5.26 0.08
C ILE A 120 17.53 6.76 -0.14
N ASP A 121 17.21 7.58 0.84
CA ASP A 121 17.34 9.04 0.73
C ASP A 121 18.80 9.48 0.57
N THR A 122 19.72 8.81 1.25
CA THR A 122 21.16 9.06 1.15
C THR A 122 21.72 8.68 -0.22
N GLN A 123 21.24 7.59 -0.80
CA GLN A 123 21.66 7.13 -2.14
C GLN A 123 20.95 7.89 -3.28
N SER A 124 19.89 8.65 -3.00
CA SER A 124 19.08 9.34 -4.01
C SER A 124 19.71 10.59 -4.60
N CYS A 125 20.95 10.92 -4.23
CA CYS A 125 21.70 12.04 -4.84
C CYS A 125 21.98 11.87 -6.34
N PHE A 126 21.73 10.69 -6.92
CA PHE A 126 21.96 10.40 -8.32
C PHE A 126 20.63 10.43 -9.09
N ALA A 127 20.45 11.41 -9.97
CA ALA A 127 19.24 11.57 -10.78
C ALA A 127 18.93 10.36 -11.69
N ASP A 128 19.94 9.58 -12.06
CA ASP A 128 19.87 8.49 -13.06
C ASP A 128 19.93 7.08 -12.44
N TRP A 129 19.65 6.93 -11.17
CA TRP A 129 19.87 5.65 -10.48
C TRP A 129 19.06 4.47 -11.08
N LEU A 130 17.85 4.72 -11.60
CA LEU A 130 17.02 3.68 -12.25
C LEU A 130 17.66 3.16 -13.55
N SER A 131 18.34 4.03 -14.30
CA SER A 131 19.00 3.70 -15.56
C SER A 131 20.46 3.28 -15.39
N ASN A 132 21.07 3.62 -14.25
CA ASN A 132 22.48 3.32 -13.98
C ASN A 132 22.63 2.00 -13.21
N THR A 133 23.00 0.95 -13.94
CA THR A 133 23.17 -0.41 -13.41
C THR A 133 24.13 -0.48 -12.20
N ASN A 134 25.18 0.35 -12.18
CA ASN A 134 26.15 0.33 -11.08
C ASN A 134 25.58 0.94 -9.81
N VAL A 135 24.80 2.03 -9.93
CA VAL A 135 24.13 2.66 -8.77
C VAL A 135 23.08 1.74 -8.21
N ARG A 136 22.30 1.07 -9.07
CA ARG A 136 21.31 0.07 -8.67
C ARG A 136 21.96 -1.12 -7.95
N ALA A 137 23.04 -1.66 -8.50
CA ALA A 137 23.78 -2.76 -7.88
C ALA A 137 24.34 -2.38 -6.49
N LYS A 138 24.83 -1.15 -6.35
CA LYS A 138 25.31 -0.64 -5.06
C LYS A 138 24.17 -0.51 -4.07
N LEU A 139 23.02 0.05 -4.45
CA LEU A 139 21.85 0.17 -3.59
C LEU A 139 21.38 -1.20 -3.11
N ASN A 140 21.33 -2.19 -4.02
CA ASN A 140 20.97 -3.56 -3.67
C ASN A 140 21.92 -4.16 -2.64
N GLN A 141 23.22 -3.96 -2.82
CA GLN A 141 24.24 -4.42 -1.88
C GLN A 141 24.09 -3.72 -0.52
N ASP A 142 23.91 -2.41 -0.51
CA ASP A 142 23.77 -1.64 0.73
C ASP A 142 22.48 -2.02 1.47
N LEU A 143 21.39 -2.28 0.74
CA LEU A 143 20.14 -2.79 1.30
C LEU A 143 20.31 -4.19 1.89
N TRP A 144 21.01 -5.06 1.17
CA TRP A 144 21.34 -6.41 1.64
C TRP A 144 22.07 -6.35 2.98
N PHE A 145 23.16 -5.55 3.08
CA PHE A 145 23.91 -5.37 4.31
C PHE A 145 23.04 -4.79 5.43
N LEU A 146 22.21 -3.79 5.13
CA LEU A 146 21.32 -3.19 6.11
C LEU A 146 20.34 -4.20 6.71
N LEU A 147 19.73 -5.05 5.90
CA LEU A 147 18.81 -6.08 6.35
C LEU A 147 19.53 -7.14 7.18
N ASP A 148 20.68 -7.63 6.71
CA ASP A 148 21.50 -8.63 7.39
C ASP A 148 22.01 -8.13 8.75
N GLU A 149 22.57 -6.93 8.82
CA GLU A 149 23.03 -6.30 10.09
C GLU A 149 21.91 -6.14 11.12
N ASN A 150 20.66 -5.99 10.66
CA ASN A 150 19.50 -5.90 11.54
C ASN A 150 18.86 -7.27 11.81
N GLY A 151 19.40 -8.37 11.26
CA GLY A 151 18.90 -9.74 11.41
C GLY A 151 17.52 -9.91 10.82
N TYR A 152 17.28 -9.37 9.60
CA TYR A 152 16.04 -9.44 8.88
C TYR A 152 16.27 -9.93 7.43
N PRO A 153 15.67 -11.06 7.03
CA PRO A 153 15.02 -12.07 7.87
C PRO A 153 16.03 -12.80 8.77
N PRO A 154 15.60 -13.49 9.85
CA PRO A 154 16.51 -14.27 10.71
C PRO A 154 17.26 -15.38 9.98
N GLU A 155 16.61 -16.01 9.03
CA GLU A 155 17.20 -16.91 8.05
C GLU A 155 17.07 -16.26 6.69
N TRP A 156 18.18 -16.19 5.93
CA TRP A 156 18.19 -15.52 4.63
C TRP A 156 17.16 -16.12 3.66
N SER A 157 16.42 -15.26 3.00
CA SER A 157 15.42 -15.62 2.00
C SER A 157 15.51 -14.65 0.83
N ASP A 158 15.83 -15.15 -0.36
CA ASP A 158 15.88 -14.33 -1.58
C ASP A 158 14.52 -13.68 -1.87
N ASP A 159 13.42 -14.41 -1.64
CA ASP A 159 12.07 -13.88 -1.85
C ASP A 159 11.75 -12.67 -0.95
N VAL A 160 12.14 -12.72 0.33
CA VAL A 160 11.98 -11.59 1.26
C VAL A 160 12.80 -10.39 0.78
N PHE A 161 14.03 -10.61 0.34
CA PHE A 161 14.88 -9.55 -0.18
C PHE A 161 14.29 -8.93 -1.44
N ASP A 162 13.88 -9.73 -2.40
CA ASP A 162 13.31 -9.28 -3.67
C ASP A 162 12.05 -8.46 -3.46
N GLN A 163 11.16 -8.85 -2.55
CA GLN A 163 9.95 -8.09 -2.22
C GLN A 163 10.25 -6.74 -1.57
N VAL A 164 11.24 -6.67 -0.67
CA VAL A 164 11.67 -5.40 -0.07
C VAL A 164 12.32 -4.52 -1.12
N LEU A 165 13.15 -5.08 -1.99
CA LEU A 165 13.79 -4.36 -3.09
C LEU A 165 12.76 -3.80 -4.07
N ASP A 166 11.74 -4.58 -4.42
CA ASP A 166 10.64 -4.18 -5.30
C ASP A 166 9.87 -2.97 -4.74
N GLN A 167 9.65 -2.93 -3.42
CA GLN A 167 9.08 -1.76 -2.75
C GLN A 167 10.02 -0.54 -2.81
N VAL A 168 11.33 -0.74 -2.68
CA VAL A 168 12.33 0.33 -2.81
C VAL A 168 12.31 0.91 -4.22
N GLU A 169 12.29 0.08 -5.24
CA GLU A 169 12.22 0.50 -6.64
C GLU A 169 10.91 1.26 -6.94
N ASN A 170 9.78 0.74 -6.52
CA ASN A 170 8.48 1.42 -6.65
C ASN A 170 8.47 2.79 -5.97
N TYR A 171 9.02 2.90 -4.77
CA TYR A 171 9.11 4.17 -4.05
C TYR A 171 9.91 5.20 -4.85
N LYS A 172 11.04 4.81 -5.42
CA LYS A 172 11.90 5.68 -6.22
C LYS A 172 11.27 6.13 -7.53
N GLU A 173 10.62 5.24 -8.26
CA GLU A 173 9.89 5.59 -9.48
C GLU A 173 8.85 6.69 -9.22
N HIS A 174 8.14 6.59 -8.09
CA HIS A 174 7.12 7.55 -7.73
C HIS A 174 7.68 8.87 -7.17
N GLN A 175 8.86 8.83 -6.56
CA GLN A 175 9.56 10.04 -6.10
C GLN A 175 10.11 10.87 -7.27
N SER A 176 10.62 10.20 -8.32
CA SER A 176 11.22 10.85 -9.50
C SER A 176 10.17 11.39 -10.49
N ALA A 177 8.91 10.98 -10.38
CA ALA A 177 7.83 11.52 -11.19
C ALA A 177 7.58 12.99 -10.78
N PRO A 178 7.68 13.97 -11.71
CA PRO A 178 7.39 15.34 -11.37
C PRO A 178 5.98 15.44 -10.77
N ARG A 179 5.83 16.18 -9.68
CA ARG A 179 4.53 16.51 -9.08
C ARG A 179 3.73 17.41 -10.02
N LEU A 180 3.25 16.85 -11.10
CA LEU A 180 2.34 17.49 -12.04
C LEU A 180 0.93 17.48 -11.43
N TYR A 181 0.64 18.39 -10.56
CA TYR A 181 -0.66 18.81 -9.99
C TYR A 181 -0.53 19.04 -8.47
N SER A 182 0.11 20.15 -8.15
CA SER A 182 -0.46 20.94 -7.05
C SER A 182 -1.71 21.58 -7.63
N VAL A 183 -2.87 21.00 -7.39
CA VAL A 183 -4.14 21.74 -7.55
C VAL A 183 -4.08 22.84 -6.52
N ASN A 184 -3.76 24.05 -6.98
CA ASN A 184 -3.90 25.28 -6.23
C ASN A 184 -5.41 25.46 -5.99
N THR A 185 -5.91 25.02 -4.85
CA THR A 185 -7.30 25.23 -4.41
C THR A 185 -7.56 26.67 -3.96
N ASP A 186 -6.62 27.58 -4.17
CA ASP A 186 -6.71 28.96 -3.73
C ASP A 186 -7.06 29.91 -4.88
N TYR A 187 -8.07 29.64 -5.70
CA TYR A 187 -8.65 30.72 -6.51
C TYR A 187 -10.01 30.34 -7.10
N TYR A 188 -11.08 30.50 -6.30
CA TYR A 188 -12.38 30.91 -6.81
C TYR A 188 -12.96 31.99 -5.89
N PRO A 189 -12.74 33.28 -6.16
CA PRO A 189 -13.60 34.29 -5.62
C PRO A 189 -14.96 34.16 -6.33
N PHE A 190 -15.98 33.78 -5.58
CA PHE A 190 -17.38 33.90 -6.00
C PHE A 190 -17.62 35.39 -6.36
N MET A 191 -17.75 35.70 -7.65
CA MET A 191 -18.41 36.91 -8.08
C MET A 191 -19.91 36.73 -7.91
N VAL A 192 -20.44 37.22 -6.82
CA VAL A 192 -21.87 37.48 -6.69
C VAL A 192 -22.16 38.67 -7.58
N ALA A 193 -22.89 38.48 -8.67
CA ALA A 193 -23.50 39.57 -9.40
C ALA A 193 -24.77 39.97 -8.63
N GLU A 194 -24.77 41.16 -8.05
CA GLU A 194 -25.99 41.82 -7.59
C GLU A 194 -26.64 42.61 -8.74
N PRO A 195 -27.96 42.85 -8.62
CA PRO A 195 -28.92 43.12 -9.72
C PRO A 195 -28.79 44.50 -10.39
#